data_c4ee7cd73292339f8d760a1e2ca0cc30
#
_entry.id   c4ee7cd73292339f8d760a1e2ca0cc30
#
_cell.length_a   1.000
_cell.length_b   1.000
_cell.length_c   1.000
_cell.angle_alpha   90.00
_cell.angle_beta   90.00
_cell.angle_gamma   90.00
#
_symmetry.space_group_name_H-M   'P 1'
#
loop_
_entity.id
_entity.type
_entity.pdbx_description
1 polymer ?
#
loop_
_entity_poly.entity_id
_entity_poly.type
_entity_poly.pdbx_seq_one_letter_code
_entity_poly.pdbx_strand_id
1 'polypeptide(L)'
;MTKVVRSFMFVLIVMSFVLAACGSPATEAPVAEPTSAPAEPTAAPAEPTAETDPMAMYAPDAVSGDIVTAGSSTVFPLSERMKQRFEEEGFAGNITVDSIGSGAGIERFCVAGETDIANASRKIKDSEIESCAGIGRTVAEFQVGIDALTVAISAENDFLTDVTLEELALMH
;
A
#
# COMPACT_ATOMS: atom_id res chain seq x y z
N MET A 1 -44.86 -1.19 25.96
CA MET A 1 -44.41 -0.36 24.82
C MET A 1 -43.36 -1.13 24.05
N THR A 2 -43.71 -1.63 22.89
CA THR A 2 -43.02 -2.62 22.10
C THR A 2 -41.77 -2.04 21.44
N LYS A 3 -40.75 -2.87 21.23
CA LYS A 3 -39.44 -2.52 20.59
C LYS A 3 -39.60 -1.76 19.26
N VAL A 4 -40.76 -1.94 18.58
CA VAL A 4 -41.10 -1.27 17.33
C VAL A 4 -41.34 0.24 17.50
N VAL A 5 -41.98 0.68 18.59
CA VAL A 5 -42.22 2.10 18.87
C VAL A 5 -40.97 2.85 19.20
N ARG A 6 -39.98 2.21 19.88
CA ARG A 6 -38.65 2.79 20.14
C ARG A 6 -37.84 2.94 18.88
N SER A 7 -37.94 2.01 17.94
CA SER A 7 -37.22 2.06 16.66
C SER A 7 -37.75 3.17 15.75
N PHE A 8 -39.09 3.38 15.73
CA PHE A 8 -39.71 4.45 14.96
C PHE A 8 -39.37 5.86 15.50
N MET A 9 -39.26 5.98 16.83
CA MET A 9 -38.91 7.26 17.46
C MET A 9 -37.45 7.64 17.20
N PHE A 10 -36.55 6.67 17.08
CA PHE A 10 -35.11 6.90 16.71
C PHE A 10 -34.96 7.37 15.25
N VAL A 11 -35.72 6.82 14.32
CA VAL A 11 -35.70 7.21 12.90
C VAL A 11 -36.23 8.63 12.69
N LEU A 12 -37.26 9.05 13.45
CA LEU A 12 -37.81 10.42 13.39
C LEU A 12 -36.82 11.47 13.94
N ILE A 13 -36.06 11.16 14.97
CA ILE A 13 -35.08 12.08 15.57
C ILE A 13 -33.87 12.28 14.64
N VAL A 14 -33.43 11.23 13.94
CA VAL A 14 -32.31 11.32 12.99
C VAL A 14 -32.68 12.11 11.73
N MET A 15 -33.95 12.04 11.30
CA MET A 15 -34.46 12.78 10.14
C MET A 15 -34.64 14.29 10.38
N SER A 16 -34.77 14.73 11.64
CA SER A 16 -34.91 16.16 12.01
C SER A 16 -33.59 16.94 12.02
N PHE A 17 -32.39 16.27 12.00
CA PHE A 17 -31.09 16.94 12.04
C PHE A 17 -30.49 17.28 10.67
N VAL A 18 -31.14 16.87 9.58
CA VAL A 18 -30.60 17.06 8.21
C VAL A 18 -31.04 18.36 7.53
N LEU A 19 -31.99 19.13 8.13
CA LEU A 19 -32.57 20.33 7.50
C LEU A 19 -32.05 21.69 8.03
N ALA A 20 -30.97 21.74 8.80
CA ALA A 20 -30.47 22.99 9.41
C ALA A 20 -29.08 23.42 8.93
N ALA A 21 -28.75 23.23 7.66
CA ALA A 21 -27.47 23.70 7.09
C ALA A 21 -27.64 24.32 5.71
N CYS A 22 -28.36 25.45 5.61
CA CYS A 22 -28.27 26.37 4.47
C CYS A 22 -28.65 27.77 4.94
N GLY A 23 -27.63 28.62 5.12
CA GLY A 23 -27.82 30.04 5.40
C GLY A 23 -26.51 30.73 5.76
N SER A 24 -25.70 31.12 4.79
CA SER A 24 -24.66 32.13 4.98
C SER A 24 -24.93 33.32 4.06
N PRO A 25 -24.89 34.56 4.57
CA PRO A 25 -25.13 35.74 3.75
C PRO A 25 -23.89 36.08 2.91
N ALA A 26 -24.15 36.44 1.65
CA ALA A 26 -23.16 36.95 0.71
C ALA A 26 -22.68 38.35 1.16
N THR A 27 -21.38 38.52 1.31
CA THR A 27 -20.73 39.84 1.43
C THR A 27 -20.42 40.34 0.02
N GLU A 28 -21.04 41.45 -0.37
CA GLU A 28 -20.75 42.18 -1.60
C GLU A 28 -19.30 42.75 -1.56
N ALA A 29 -18.51 42.41 -2.58
CA ALA A 29 -17.24 43.06 -2.86
C ALA A 29 -17.42 44.13 -3.97
N PRO A 30 -16.67 45.25 -3.93
CA PRO A 30 -16.90 46.40 -4.80
C PRO A 30 -16.53 46.12 -6.25
N VAL A 31 -17.38 46.63 -7.15
CA VAL A 31 -17.20 46.62 -8.60
C VAL A 31 -16.00 47.47 -9.00
N ALA A 32 -15.03 46.88 -9.67
CA ALA A 32 -13.98 47.58 -10.40
C ALA A 32 -14.37 47.72 -11.87
N GLU A 33 -14.28 48.97 -12.39
CA GLU A 33 -14.57 49.36 -13.76
C GLU A 33 -13.67 48.64 -14.79
N PRO A 34 -14.17 48.25 -15.97
CA PRO A 34 -13.35 47.59 -16.97
C PRO A 34 -12.56 48.58 -17.81
N THR A 35 -11.23 48.55 -17.66
CA THR A 35 -10.32 49.20 -18.61
C THR A 35 -10.08 48.22 -19.78
N SER A 36 -10.64 48.54 -20.93
CA SER A 36 -10.42 47.79 -22.15
C SER A 36 -9.09 48.17 -22.82
N ALA A 37 -8.16 47.23 -22.87
CA ALA A 37 -7.03 47.26 -23.80
C ALA A 37 -7.22 46.13 -24.82
N PRO A 38 -6.88 46.34 -26.12
CA PRO A 38 -7.09 45.34 -27.17
C PRO A 38 -6.16 44.15 -26.95
N ALA A 39 -6.75 42.97 -26.87
CA ALA A 39 -5.99 41.73 -26.78
C ALA A 39 -5.42 41.37 -28.15
N GLU A 40 -4.12 41.31 -28.28
CA GLU A 40 -3.40 40.61 -29.32
C GLU A 40 -3.82 39.12 -29.35
N PRO A 41 -3.93 38.46 -30.52
CA PRO A 41 -4.39 37.07 -30.59
C PRO A 41 -3.35 36.16 -29.91
N THR A 42 -3.69 35.71 -28.73
CA THR A 42 -2.94 34.65 -28.03
C THR A 42 -3.01 33.38 -28.87
N ALA A 43 -1.85 32.90 -29.31
CA ALA A 43 -1.72 31.59 -29.95
C ALA A 43 -2.41 30.52 -29.08
N ALA A 44 -3.18 29.65 -29.71
CA ALA A 44 -3.84 28.54 -29.06
C ALA A 44 -2.83 27.74 -28.24
N PRO A 45 -3.19 27.28 -27.02
CA PRO A 45 -2.34 26.40 -26.27
C PRO A 45 -2.03 25.17 -27.12
N ALA A 46 -0.75 24.85 -27.29
CA ALA A 46 -0.34 23.60 -27.90
C ALA A 46 -1.04 22.44 -27.15
N GLU A 47 -1.71 21.56 -27.84
CA GLU A 47 -2.24 20.33 -27.27
C GLU A 47 -1.11 19.63 -26.50
N PRO A 48 -1.35 19.17 -25.27
CA PRO A 48 -0.33 18.43 -24.54
C PRO A 48 0.03 17.20 -25.36
N THR A 49 1.27 17.17 -25.85
CA THR A 49 1.85 15.96 -26.42
C THR A 49 1.72 14.89 -25.33
N ALA A 50 0.97 13.83 -25.59
CA ALA A 50 0.84 12.72 -24.66
C ALA A 50 2.25 12.16 -24.43
N GLU A 51 2.86 12.54 -23.30
CA GLU A 51 4.08 11.89 -22.84
C GLU A 51 3.71 10.42 -22.61
N THR A 52 4.29 9.55 -23.41
CA THR A 52 4.08 8.10 -23.26
C THR A 52 4.66 7.74 -21.89
N ASP A 53 3.80 7.35 -20.97
CA ASP A 53 4.21 6.90 -19.63
C ASP A 53 5.20 5.73 -19.81
N PRO A 54 6.47 5.89 -19.39
CA PRO A 54 7.46 4.83 -19.54
C PRO A 54 7.11 3.57 -18.75
N MET A 55 6.17 3.68 -17.81
CA MET A 55 5.68 2.55 -17.01
C MET A 55 4.47 1.84 -17.65
N ALA A 56 3.87 2.39 -18.72
CA ALA A 56 2.71 1.80 -19.37
C ALA A 56 2.96 0.36 -19.87
N MET A 57 4.20 0.03 -20.24
CA MET A 57 4.57 -1.33 -20.65
C MET A 57 4.52 -2.36 -19.51
N TYR A 58 4.47 -1.90 -18.27
CA TYR A 58 4.35 -2.73 -17.07
C TYR A 58 2.96 -2.66 -16.43
N ALA A 59 2.01 -2.01 -17.09
CA ALA A 59 0.64 -1.98 -16.60
C ALA A 59 0.07 -3.41 -16.48
N PRO A 60 -0.77 -3.70 -15.48
CA PRO A 60 -1.27 -5.05 -15.23
C PRO A 60 -1.94 -5.71 -16.43
N ASP A 61 -2.68 -4.94 -17.20
CA ASP A 61 -3.36 -5.37 -18.44
C ASP A 61 -2.43 -5.50 -19.66
N ALA A 62 -1.21 -4.93 -19.59
CA ALA A 62 -0.21 -5.01 -20.66
C ALA A 62 0.75 -6.19 -20.51
N VAL A 63 0.76 -6.86 -19.36
CA VAL A 63 1.65 -7.97 -19.05
C VAL A 63 0.89 -9.29 -18.88
N SER A 64 1.57 -10.41 -19.08
CA SER A 64 0.96 -11.73 -18.99
C SER A 64 1.97 -12.76 -18.48
N GLY A 65 1.49 -13.93 -18.09
CA GLY A 65 2.29 -15.02 -17.54
C GLY A 65 1.90 -15.29 -16.09
N ASP A 66 2.53 -16.28 -15.49
CA ASP A 66 2.32 -16.62 -14.09
C ASP A 66 3.46 -16.02 -13.24
N ILE A 67 3.14 -15.61 -12.01
CA ILE A 67 4.10 -15.09 -11.04
C ILE A 67 4.08 -15.98 -9.81
N VAL A 68 5.23 -16.53 -9.45
CA VAL A 68 5.39 -17.34 -8.25
C VAL A 68 6.26 -16.58 -7.26
N THR A 69 5.70 -16.26 -6.09
CA THR A 69 6.42 -15.60 -5.00
C THR A 69 6.34 -16.42 -3.72
N ALA A 70 7.43 -16.47 -2.97
CA ALA A 70 7.47 -17.17 -1.70
C ALA A 70 8.39 -16.44 -0.72
N GLY A 71 8.14 -16.62 0.59
CA GLY A 71 9.07 -16.11 1.60
C GLY A 71 8.43 -15.68 2.91
N SER A 72 8.85 -14.50 3.37
CA SER A 72 8.53 -13.94 4.68
C SER A 72 7.03 -13.91 5.00
N SER A 73 6.66 -14.45 6.16
CA SER A 73 5.30 -14.33 6.71
C SER A 73 4.94 -12.91 7.11
N THR A 74 5.92 -12.08 7.45
CA THR A 74 5.73 -10.64 7.75
C THR A 74 5.35 -9.87 6.49
N VAL A 75 5.95 -10.19 5.34
CA VAL A 75 5.68 -9.54 4.05
C VAL A 75 4.44 -10.13 3.37
N PHE A 76 4.05 -11.34 3.73
CA PHE A 76 2.94 -12.06 3.10
C PHE A 76 1.63 -11.25 2.98
N PRO A 77 1.12 -10.56 4.02
CA PRO A 77 -0.12 -9.77 3.89
C PRO A 77 0.00 -8.63 2.87
N LEU A 78 1.19 -8.01 2.75
CA LEU A 78 1.44 -6.99 1.75
C LEU A 78 1.43 -7.59 0.35
N SER A 79 2.11 -8.71 0.15
CA SER A 79 2.17 -9.40 -1.16
C SER A 79 0.80 -9.87 -1.62
N GLU A 80 -0.02 -10.40 -0.71
CA GLU A 80 -1.41 -10.78 -1.00
C GLU A 80 -2.26 -9.57 -1.41
N ARG A 81 -2.08 -8.42 -0.74
CA ARG A 81 -2.82 -7.20 -1.11
C ARG A 81 -2.36 -6.65 -2.46
N MET A 82 -1.06 -6.69 -2.74
CA MET A 82 -0.50 -6.28 -4.04
C MET A 82 -0.99 -7.20 -5.17
N LYS A 83 -1.01 -8.51 -4.96
CA LYS A 83 -1.60 -9.49 -5.87
C LYS A 83 -3.05 -9.12 -6.21
N GLN A 84 -3.91 -8.98 -5.19
CA GLN A 84 -5.32 -8.63 -5.39
C GLN A 84 -5.48 -7.36 -6.22
N ARG A 85 -4.70 -6.33 -5.90
CA ARG A 85 -4.76 -5.06 -6.62
C ARG A 85 -4.30 -5.21 -8.08
N PHE A 86 -3.25 -5.97 -8.33
CA PHE A 86 -2.73 -6.21 -9.67
C PHE A 86 -3.73 -6.97 -10.54
N GLU A 87 -4.43 -7.95 -9.95
CA GLU A 87 -5.53 -8.68 -10.59
C GLU A 87 -6.75 -7.76 -10.82
N GLU A 88 -7.13 -6.92 -9.85
CA GLU A 88 -8.21 -5.92 -9.99
C GLU A 88 -7.93 -4.89 -11.10
N GLU A 89 -6.66 -4.57 -11.34
CA GLU A 89 -6.20 -3.65 -12.38
C GLU A 89 -6.04 -4.31 -13.77
N GLY A 90 -6.42 -5.58 -13.93
CA GLY A 90 -6.56 -6.24 -15.22
C GLY A 90 -5.53 -7.32 -15.54
N PHE A 91 -4.64 -7.68 -14.60
CA PHE A 91 -3.72 -8.79 -14.81
C PHE A 91 -4.48 -10.12 -14.95
N ALA A 92 -4.26 -10.81 -16.05
CA ALA A 92 -4.99 -12.05 -16.40
C ALA A 92 -4.21 -13.33 -16.09
N GLY A 93 -2.96 -13.24 -15.62
CA GLY A 93 -2.13 -14.39 -15.23
C GLY A 93 -2.49 -14.91 -13.84
N ASN A 94 -1.79 -15.95 -13.40
CA ASN A 94 -1.95 -16.50 -12.05
C ASN A 94 -0.82 -16.03 -11.15
N ILE A 95 -1.14 -15.54 -9.95
CA ILE A 95 -0.15 -15.12 -8.95
C ILE A 95 -0.25 -16.04 -7.74
N THR A 96 0.84 -16.74 -7.44
CA THR A 96 0.96 -17.57 -6.23
C THR A 96 1.79 -16.84 -5.18
N VAL A 97 1.33 -16.80 -3.94
CA VAL A 97 2.05 -16.21 -2.80
C VAL A 97 2.14 -17.24 -1.68
N ASP A 98 3.35 -17.71 -1.37
CA ASP A 98 3.61 -18.71 -0.34
C ASP A 98 4.30 -18.09 0.88
N SER A 99 3.71 -18.30 2.07
CA SER A 99 4.26 -17.86 3.36
C SER A 99 5.08 -18.98 4.00
N ILE A 100 6.39 -19.01 3.73
CA ILE A 100 7.29 -20.09 4.16
C ILE A 100 8.53 -19.61 4.93
N GLY A 101 8.58 -18.31 5.21
CA GLY A 101 9.72 -17.66 5.87
C GLY A 101 10.79 -17.18 4.89
N SER A 102 11.50 -16.09 5.27
CA SER A 102 12.49 -15.41 4.39
C SER A 102 13.59 -16.34 3.88
N GLY A 103 14.14 -17.21 4.74
CA GLY A 103 15.22 -18.11 4.36
C GLY A 103 14.78 -19.13 3.30
N ALA A 104 13.66 -19.81 3.54
CA ALA A 104 13.13 -20.80 2.61
C ALA A 104 12.67 -20.16 1.27
N GLY A 105 12.13 -18.93 1.32
CA GLY A 105 11.78 -18.19 0.10
C GLY A 105 13.02 -17.86 -0.74
N ILE A 106 14.09 -17.37 -0.12
CA ILE A 106 15.35 -17.10 -0.81
C ILE A 106 15.99 -18.39 -1.34
N GLU A 107 15.90 -19.50 -0.62
CA GLU A 107 16.38 -20.81 -1.10
C GLU A 107 15.62 -21.25 -2.35
N ARG A 108 14.29 -21.16 -2.37
CA ARG A 108 13.51 -21.46 -3.58
C ARG A 108 13.85 -20.55 -4.75
N PHE A 109 14.19 -19.29 -4.47
CA PHE A 109 14.58 -18.33 -5.50
C PHE A 109 16.01 -18.53 -5.99
N CYS A 110 17.01 -18.66 -5.06
CA CYS A 110 18.42 -18.66 -5.37
C CYS A 110 19.03 -20.05 -5.60
N VAL A 111 18.39 -21.12 -5.15
CA VAL A 111 18.93 -22.49 -5.27
C VAL A 111 18.06 -23.33 -6.19
N ALA A 112 16.77 -23.42 -5.89
CA ALA A 112 15.84 -24.23 -6.66
C ALA A 112 15.42 -23.55 -7.99
N GLY A 113 15.42 -22.22 -8.04
CA GLY A 113 15.01 -21.47 -9.23
C GLY A 113 13.51 -21.52 -9.51
N GLU A 114 12.70 -21.87 -8.49
CA GLU A 114 11.26 -22.15 -8.61
C GLU A 114 10.36 -20.92 -8.49
N THR A 115 10.89 -19.79 -7.97
CA THR A 115 10.10 -18.56 -7.76
C THR A 115 10.68 -17.40 -8.54
N ASP A 116 9.82 -16.45 -8.90
CA ASP A 116 10.19 -15.21 -9.59
C ASP A 116 10.56 -14.11 -8.59
N ILE A 117 9.95 -14.15 -7.40
CA ILE A 117 10.15 -13.20 -6.32
C ILE A 117 10.38 -13.95 -5.02
N ALA A 118 11.36 -13.49 -4.23
CA ALA A 118 11.54 -13.91 -2.84
C ALA A 118 11.17 -12.77 -1.89
N ASN A 119 10.16 -12.98 -1.05
CA ASN A 119 9.78 -12.04 -0.01
C ASN A 119 10.69 -12.22 1.21
N ALA A 120 11.28 -11.14 1.70
CA ALA A 120 12.17 -11.19 2.85
C ALA A 120 11.90 -10.03 3.83
N SER A 121 11.94 -10.33 5.14
CA SER A 121 11.87 -9.33 6.22
C SER A 121 13.27 -8.87 6.69
N ARG A 122 14.30 -9.16 5.92
CA ARG A 122 15.68 -8.78 6.12
C ARG A 122 16.39 -8.63 4.79
N LYS A 123 17.53 -7.98 4.79
CA LYS A 123 18.40 -7.95 3.62
C LYS A 123 18.84 -9.37 3.24
N ILE A 124 19.05 -9.56 1.93
CA ILE A 124 19.68 -10.77 1.41
C ILE A 124 21.14 -10.83 1.88
N LYS A 125 21.63 -12.01 2.20
CA LYS A 125 23.02 -12.24 2.62
C LYS A 125 23.93 -12.43 1.41
N ASP A 126 25.23 -12.12 1.57
CA ASP A 126 26.22 -12.32 0.50
C ASP A 126 26.26 -13.77 0.02
N SER A 127 26.20 -14.75 0.94
CA SER A 127 26.14 -16.17 0.60
C SER A 127 24.87 -16.58 -0.19
N GLU A 128 23.77 -15.89 0.02
CA GLU A 128 22.54 -16.11 -0.73
C GLU A 128 22.65 -15.49 -2.15
N ILE A 129 23.29 -14.33 -2.26
CA ILE A 129 23.61 -13.71 -3.57
C ILE A 129 24.54 -14.62 -4.38
N GLU A 130 25.56 -15.21 -3.76
CA GLU A 130 26.46 -16.19 -4.39
C GLU A 130 25.68 -17.43 -4.88
N SER A 131 24.71 -17.91 -4.08
CA SER A 131 23.85 -19.03 -4.48
C SER A 131 22.99 -18.69 -5.70
N CYS A 132 22.41 -17.49 -5.75
CA CYS A 132 21.67 -16.99 -6.91
C CYS A 132 22.57 -16.94 -8.16
N ALA A 133 23.79 -16.39 -8.01
CA ALA A 133 24.76 -16.33 -9.10
C ALA A 133 25.15 -17.72 -9.61
N GLY A 134 25.21 -18.73 -8.71
CA GLY A 134 25.49 -20.12 -9.05
C GLY A 134 24.47 -20.75 -10.02
N ILE A 135 23.24 -20.26 -10.04
CA ILE A 135 22.20 -20.68 -10.99
C ILE A 135 21.98 -19.64 -12.11
N GLY A 136 22.86 -18.66 -12.25
CA GLY A 136 22.82 -17.64 -13.30
C GLY A 136 21.79 -16.52 -13.05
N ARG A 137 21.31 -16.33 -11.80
CA ARG A 137 20.38 -15.25 -11.44
C ARG A 137 21.12 -14.06 -10.87
N THR A 138 20.76 -12.87 -11.33
CA THR A 138 21.17 -11.59 -10.73
C THR A 138 20.05 -11.11 -9.80
N VAL A 139 20.41 -10.75 -8.56
CA VAL A 139 19.46 -10.27 -7.57
C VAL A 139 19.25 -8.77 -7.71
N ALA A 140 17.99 -8.35 -7.73
CA ALA A 140 17.57 -6.96 -7.52
C ALA A 140 16.76 -6.89 -6.23
N GLU A 141 17.21 -6.08 -5.27
CA GLU A 141 16.52 -5.90 -3.98
C GLU A 141 15.70 -4.60 -3.97
N PHE A 142 14.44 -4.69 -3.64
CA PHE A 142 13.53 -3.56 -3.49
C PHE A 142 13.01 -3.49 -2.05
N GLN A 143 13.26 -2.39 -1.37
CA GLN A 143 12.69 -2.14 -0.05
C GLN A 143 11.25 -1.65 -0.21
N VAL A 144 10.29 -2.46 0.21
CA VAL A 144 8.84 -2.19 0.07
C VAL A 144 8.22 -1.55 1.32
N GLY A 145 8.94 -1.58 2.46
CA GLY A 145 8.47 -1.01 3.72
C GLY A 145 9.46 -1.21 4.86
N ILE A 146 9.09 -0.74 6.03
CA ILE A 146 9.81 -0.95 7.29
C ILE A 146 8.82 -1.63 8.24
N ASP A 147 9.22 -2.75 8.80
CA ASP A 147 8.52 -3.45 9.88
C ASP A 147 9.14 -3.10 11.22
N ALA A 148 8.30 -2.96 12.25
CA ALA A 148 8.73 -2.64 13.60
C ALA A 148 8.25 -3.70 14.58
N LEU A 149 9.16 -4.28 15.34
CA LEU A 149 8.85 -5.17 16.43
C LEU A 149 8.58 -4.37 17.69
N THR A 150 7.37 -4.53 18.25
CA THR A 150 6.98 -3.91 19.52
C THR A 150 6.94 -4.95 20.61
N VAL A 151 7.59 -4.66 21.73
CA VAL A 151 7.44 -5.44 22.96
C VAL A 151 6.23 -4.89 23.72
N ALA A 152 5.21 -5.71 23.87
CA ALA A 152 4.01 -5.36 24.63
C ALA A 152 4.01 -6.07 25.97
N ILE A 153 3.64 -5.37 27.04
CA ILE A 153 3.46 -5.89 28.39
C ILE A 153 1.98 -5.77 28.78
N SER A 154 1.54 -6.60 29.73
CA SER A 154 0.18 -6.51 30.26
C SER A 154 -0.06 -5.15 30.93
N ALA A 155 -1.28 -4.61 30.79
CA ALA A 155 -1.70 -3.40 31.50
C ALA A 155 -1.73 -3.60 33.04
N GLU A 156 -1.74 -4.85 33.50
CA GLU A 156 -1.69 -5.21 34.93
C GLU A 156 -0.25 -5.35 35.46
N ASN A 157 0.77 -5.13 34.60
CA ASN A 157 2.15 -5.18 35.02
C ASN A 157 2.47 -3.96 35.88
N ASP A 158 2.86 -4.20 37.12
CA ASP A 158 3.18 -3.20 38.14
C ASP A 158 4.66 -3.20 38.55
N PHE A 159 5.47 -4.13 38.03
CA PHE A 159 6.87 -4.31 38.41
C PHE A 159 7.88 -3.92 37.32
N LEU A 160 7.50 -3.88 36.06
CA LEU A 160 8.38 -3.58 34.95
C LEU A 160 7.91 -2.30 34.22
N THR A 161 8.59 -1.19 34.49
CA THR A 161 8.23 0.13 33.91
C THR A 161 9.05 0.48 32.69
N ASP A 162 10.30 0.01 32.64
CA ASP A 162 11.23 0.19 31.52
C ASP A 162 12.27 -0.94 31.53
N VAL A 163 12.83 -1.24 30.37
CA VAL A 163 13.90 -2.23 30.17
C VAL A 163 14.87 -1.73 29.12
N THR A 164 16.14 -1.98 29.34
CA THR A 164 17.16 -1.82 28.33
C THR A 164 17.14 -2.99 27.34
N LEU A 165 17.74 -2.79 26.16
CA LEU A 165 17.88 -3.88 25.18
C LEU A 165 18.69 -5.06 25.71
N GLU A 166 19.67 -4.79 26.61
CA GLU A 166 20.49 -5.83 27.25
C GLU A 166 19.66 -6.67 28.21
N GLU A 167 18.83 -6.02 29.04
CA GLU A 167 17.92 -6.72 29.97
C GLU A 167 16.88 -7.52 29.20
N LEU A 168 16.32 -6.96 28.12
CA LEU A 168 15.37 -7.67 27.27
C LEU A 168 16.00 -8.92 26.64
N ALA A 169 17.25 -8.82 26.19
CA ALA A 169 17.99 -9.97 25.63
C ALA A 169 18.28 -11.07 26.65
N LEU A 170 18.33 -10.73 27.95
CA LEU A 170 18.51 -11.71 29.03
C LEU A 170 17.20 -12.41 29.45
N MET A 171 16.04 -11.84 29.06
CA MET A 171 14.72 -12.41 29.35
C MET A 171 14.27 -13.42 28.28
N HIS A 172 14.95 -13.45 27.14
CA HIS A 172 14.68 -14.32 25.98
C HIS A 172 15.72 -15.42 25.89
#